data_2daff5b6d9ae47bfbb43fe7b55c8aa07
#
_entry.id   2daff5b6d9ae47bfbb43fe7b55c8aa07
#
_cell.length_a   1.000
_cell.length_b   1.000
_cell.length_c   1.000
_cell.angle_alpha   90.00
_cell.angle_beta   90.00
_cell.angle_gamma   90.00
#
_symmetry.space_group_name_H-M   'P 1'
#
loop_
_entity.id
_entity.type
_entity.pdbx_description
1 polymer ?
#
loop_
_entity_poly.entity_id
_entity_poly.type
_entity_poly.pdbx_seq_one_letter_code
_entity_poly.pdbx_strand_id
1 'polypeptide(L)'
;MNVTLSQASTLIRTVGQTNTFLLRGQPGIGKSSILHTLRESYPDHFMSYIDAANLDLGDIAMPVVDREELITEYAPNARFGVGRNQRKPVVMMIDEVGKASRPVLNMLLPLLLERRIGDLQLPAGSIIFATTNLDTVGVCDNIPAHAYNRMTVCSVANPTSDEWLQWA
;
A
#
# COMPACT_ATOMS: atom_id res chain seq x y z
N MET A 1 -12.67 -10.54 -5.78
CA MET A 1 -13.38 -11.55 -4.96
C MET A 1 -13.95 -10.88 -3.73
N ASN A 2 -15.02 -11.45 -3.14
CA ASN A 2 -15.58 -10.93 -1.89
C ASN A 2 -14.96 -11.66 -0.71
N VAL A 3 -14.51 -10.91 0.31
CA VAL A 3 -13.81 -11.44 1.49
C VAL A 3 -14.21 -10.70 2.76
N THR A 4 -14.08 -11.33 3.92
CA THR A 4 -14.12 -10.64 5.21
C THR A 4 -12.77 -10.01 5.53
N LEU A 5 -12.69 -9.14 6.55
CA LEU A 5 -11.41 -8.57 7.00
C LEU A 5 -10.40 -9.65 7.43
N SER A 6 -10.88 -10.67 8.13
CA SER A 6 -10.05 -11.80 8.58
C SER A 6 -9.49 -12.59 7.39
N GLN A 7 -10.34 -12.89 6.39
CA GLN A 7 -9.91 -13.55 5.16
C GLN A 7 -8.91 -12.71 4.37
N ALA A 8 -9.14 -11.38 4.25
CA ALA A 8 -8.19 -10.48 3.61
C ALA A 8 -6.83 -10.47 4.30
N SER A 9 -6.81 -10.38 5.63
CA SER A 9 -5.58 -10.47 6.44
C SER A 9 -4.84 -11.79 6.21
N THR A 10 -5.57 -12.91 6.19
CA THR A 10 -5.00 -14.25 5.94
C THR A 10 -4.38 -14.34 4.54
N LEU A 11 -5.07 -13.88 3.52
CA LEU A 11 -4.57 -13.86 2.15
C LEU A 11 -3.30 -13.01 2.02
N ILE A 12 -3.29 -11.81 2.61
CA ILE A 12 -2.11 -10.92 2.59
C ILE A 12 -0.92 -11.61 3.30
N ARG A 13 -1.15 -12.29 4.42
CA ARG A 13 -0.10 -13.05 5.12
C ARG A 13 0.45 -14.20 4.29
N THR A 14 -0.40 -14.88 3.53
CA THR A 14 -0.01 -16.10 2.80
C THR A 14 0.74 -15.78 1.51
N VAL A 15 0.26 -14.82 0.73
CA VAL A 15 0.81 -14.53 -0.62
C VAL A 15 1.18 -13.06 -0.84
N GLY A 16 1.11 -12.21 0.18
CA GLY A 16 1.39 -10.76 0.07
C GLY A 16 2.84 -10.42 -0.27
N GLN A 17 3.78 -11.35 -0.06
CA GLN A 17 5.17 -11.17 -0.47
C GLN A 17 5.35 -11.21 -2.00
N THR A 18 4.45 -11.86 -2.72
CA THR A 18 4.49 -11.98 -4.18
C THR A 18 3.40 -11.17 -4.87
N ASN A 19 2.27 -10.98 -4.22
CA ASN A 19 1.10 -10.31 -4.80
C ASN A 19 0.79 -9.01 -4.05
N THR A 20 0.48 -7.96 -4.80
CA THR A 20 -0.06 -6.72 -4.22
C THR A 20 -1.58 -6.81 -4.16
N PHE A 21 -2.14 -6.52 -2.99
CA PHE A 21 -3.59 -6.52 -2.77
C PHE A 21 -4.16 -5.12 -2.85
N LEU A 22 -5.33 -4.99 -3.50
CA LEU A 22 -6.17 -3.81 -3.44
C LEU A 22 -7.48 -4.15 -2.74
N LEU A 23 -7.67 -3.62 -1.54
CA LEU A 23 -8.85 -3.83 -0.72
C LEU A 23 -9.87 -2.72 -0.98
N ARG A 24 -11.02 -3.08 -1.52
CA ARG A 24 -12.14 -2.18 -1.78
C ARG A 24 -13.24 -2.42 -0.75
N GLY A 25 -13.77 -1.38 -0.13
CA GLY A 25 -14.85 -1.53 0.86
C GLY A 25 -15.33 -0.18 1.38
N GLN A 26 -16.44 -0.18 2.09
CA GLN A 26 -16.98 1.05 2.68
C GLN A 26 -15.97 1.70 3.64
N PRO A 27 -15.98 3.03 3.81
CA PRO A 27 -15.19 3.68 4.85
C PRO A 27 -15.63 3.19 6.24
N GLY A 28 -14.66 3.12 7.17
CA GLY A 28 -14.95 2.75 8.56
C GLY A 28 -15.11 1.25 8.85
N ILE A 29 -15.04 0.35 7.86
CA ILE A 29 -15.17 -1.11 8.09
C ILE A 29 -13.94 -1.78 8.72
N GLY A 30 -12.88 -1.02 9.03
CA GLY A 30 -11.68 -1.56 9.68
C GLY A 30 -10.56 -1.99 8.73
N LYS A 31 -10.53 -1.57 7.46
CA LYS A 31 -9.44 -1.93 6.53
C LYS A 31 -8.05 -1.61 7.09
N SER A 32 -7.90 -0.50 7.81
CA SER A 32 -6.63 -0.08 8.39
C SER A 32 -6.19 -0.96 9.58
N SER A 33 -7.11 -1.67 10.25
CA SER A 33 -6.76 -2.60 11.34
C SER A 33 -5.94 -3.79 10.86
N ILE A 34 -5.99 -4.13 9.56
CA ILE A 34 -5.17 -5.19 8.96
C ILE A 34 -3.68 -4.93 9.20
N LEU A 35 -3.24 -3.66 9.13
CA LEU A 35 -1.84 -3.32 9.38
C LEU A 35 -1.43 -3.66 10.83
N HIS A 36 -2.32 -3.49 11.81
CA HIS A 36 -2.08 -3.90 13.20
C HIS A 36 -1.90 -5.41 13.33
N THR A 37 -2.81 -6.18 12.72
CA THR A 37 -2.72 -7.65 12.71
C THR A 37 -1.42 -8.15 12.05
N LEU A 38 -1.00 -7.49 10.97
CA LEU A 38 0.24 -7.82 10.28
C LEU A 38 1.47 -7.47 11.12
N ARG A 39 1.43 -6.40 11.92
CA ARG A 39 2.53 -6.03 12.83
C ARG A 39 2.85 -7.15 13.82
N GLU A 40 1.84 -7.79 14.38
CA GLU A 40 2.02 -8.92 15.29
C GLU A 40 2.63 -10.13 14.60
N SER A 41 2.24 -10.36 13.33
CA SER A 41 2.73 -11.49 12.54
C SER A 41 4.14 -11.29 11.97
N TYR A 42 4.59 -10.04 11.83
CA TYR A 42 5.85 -9.64 11.20
C TYR A 42 6.65 -8.66 12.06
N PRO A 43 7.09 -9.06 13.28
CA PRO A 43 7.74 -8.15 14.22
C PRO A 43 9.08 -7.58 13.72
N ASP A 44 9.76 -8.28 12.81
CA ASP A 44 11.04 -7.86 12.25
C ASP A 44 10.92 -6.96 11.02
N HIS A 45 9.68 -6.73 10.52
CA HIS A 45 9.45 -5.88 9.36
C HIS A 45 9.32 -4.41 9.77
N PHE A 46 9.73 -3.52 8.87
CA PHE A 46 9.40 -2.10 9.00
C PHE A 46 7.92 -1.89 8.66
N MET A 47 7.16 -1.29 9.57
CA MET A 47 5.74 -0.98 9.36
C MET A 47 5.58 0.40 8.77
N SER A 48 4.99 0.49 7.60
CA SER A 48 4.75 1.73 6.86
C SER A 48 3.26 1.94 6.61
N TYR A 49 2.75 3.10 7.02
CA TYR A 49 1.42 3.57 6.70
C TYR A 49 1.52 4.84 5.85
N ILE A 50 0.89 4.83 4.69
CA ILE A 50 0.90 5.92 3.73
C ILE A 50 -0.53 6.31 3.40
N ASP A 51 -0.92 7.53 3.74
CA ASP A 51 -2.19 8.12 3.33
C ASP A 51 -2.02 8.78 1.96
N ALA A 52 -2.46 8.09 0.91
CA ALA A 52 -2.26 8.52 -0.46
C ALA A 52 -3.11 9.73 -0.86
N ALA A 53 -4.21 9.98 -0.16
CA ALA A 53 -5.08 11.13 -0.43
C ALA A 53 -4.40 12.46 -0.05
N ASN A 54 -3.50 12.44 0.93
CA ASN A 54 -2.81 13.61 1.48
C ASN A 54 -1.33 13.69 1.08
N LEU A 55 -0.87 12.88 0.12
CA LEU A 55 0.51 12.93 -0.36
C LEU A 55 0.71 14.00 -1.43
N ASP A 56 1.87 14.64 -1.36
CA ASP A 56 2.46 15.41 -2.46
C ASP A 56 3.62 14.64 -3.11
N LEU A 57 4.06 15.06 -4.31
CA LEU A 57 5.15 14.41 -5.03
C LEU A 57 6.45 14.37 -4.23
N GLY A 58 6.77 15.47 -3.52
CA GLY A 58 7.94 15.56 -2.65
C GLY A 58 7.90 14.64 -1.43
N ASP A 59 6.72 14.18 -1.05
CA ASP A 59 6.54 13.20 0.02
C ASP A 59 6.90 11.77 -0.40
N ILE A 60 6.99 11.50 -1.69
CA ILE A 60 7.31 10.16 -2.21
C ILE A 60 8.81 10.02 -2.39
N ALA A 61 9.40 10.88 -3.20
CA ALA A 61 10.83 10.87 -3.46
C ALA A 61 11.32 12.26 -3.87
N MET A 62 12.54 12.59 -3.47
CA MET A 62 13.18 13.86 -3.80
C MET A 62 14.36 13.63 -4.74
N PRO A 63 14.55 14.48 -5.76
CA PRO A 63 15.74 14.43 -6.60
C PRO A 63 16.98 14.83 -5.79
N VAL A 64 18.01 14.01 -5.86
CA VAL A 64 19.33 14.26 -5.28
C VAL A 64 20.34 14.26 -6.41
N VAL A 65 21.06 15.36 -6.56
CA VAL A 65 22.08 15.52 -7.60
C VAL A 65 23.39 14.95 -7.11
N ASP A 66 23.88 13.92 -7.77
CA ASP A 66 25.26 13.47 -7.65
C ASP A 66 26.13 14.33 -8.59
N ARG A 67 26.99 15.16 -8.00
CA ARG A 67 27.83 16.10 -8.76
C ARG A 67 29.10 15.47 -9.32
N GLU A 68 29.49 14.33 -8.80
CA GLU A 68 30.66 13.59 -9.28
C GLU A 68 30.32 12.78 -10.52
N GLU A 69 29.18 12.06 -10.47
CA GLU A 69 28.69 11.23 -11.58
C GLU A 69 27.85 12.04 -12.59
N LEU A 70 27.50 13.31 -12.29
CA LEU A 70 26.62 14.18 -13.09
C LEU A 70 25.25 13.57 -13.39
N ILE A 71 24.70 12.84 -12.42
CA ILE A 71 23.37 12.22 -12.50
C ILE A 71 22.43 12.74 -11.42
N THR A 72 21.15 12.56 -11.64
CA THR A 72 20.11 12.81 -10.62
C THR A 72 19.48 11.48 -10.21
N GLU A 73 19.52 11.17 -8.92
CA GLU A 73 18.84 10.03 -8.34
C GLU A 73 17.61 10.48 -7.58
N TYR A 74 16.62 9.59 -7.43
CA TYR A 74 15.45 9.86 -6.61
C TYR A 74 15.56 9.12 -5.28
N ALA A 75 15.80 9.87 -4.20
CA ALA A 75 15.82 9.35 -2.84
C ALA A 75 14.39 9.26 -2.29
N PRO A 76 13.89 8.04 -1.96
CA PRO A 76 12.57 7.89 -1.36
C PRO A 76 12.52 8.47 0.04
N ASN A 77 11.34 8.95 0.44
CA ASN A 77 11.10 9.39 1.80
C ASN A 77 11.25 8.22 2.79
N ALA A 78 11.85 8.46 3.94
CA ALA A 78 12.11 7.43 4.96
C ALA A 78 10.83 6.71 5.46
N ARG A 79 9.66 7.34 5.34
CA ARG A 79 8.36 6.73 5.70
C ARG A 79 8.05 5.46 4.93
N PHE A 80 8.63 5.27 3.74
CA PHE A 80 8.47 4.04 2.96
C PHE A 80 9.35 2.89 3.46
N GLY A 81 10.25 3.12 4.41
CA GLY A 81 11.14 2.10 4.94
C GLY A 81 12.13 1.55 3.92
N VAL A 82 12.45 2.33 2.88
CA VAL A 82 13.37 1.95 1.81
C VAL A 82 14.56 2.89 1.79
N GLY A 83 15.76 2.34 1.62
CA GLY A 83 16.98 3.11 1.53
C GLY A 83 18.16 2.22 1.16
N ARG A 84 19.29 2.80 0.71
CA ARG A 84 20.47 2.03 0.29
C ARG A 84 20.97 1.05 1.36
N ASN A 85 20.84 1.41 2.63
CA ASN A 85 21.30 0.58 3.76
C ASN A 85 20.14 -0.14 4.48
N GLN A 86 18.90 0.04 4.04
CA GLN A 86 17.74 -0.61 4.64
C GLN A 86 17.65 -2.05 4.13
N ARG A 87 17.75 -3.01 5.06
CA ARG A 87 17.72 -4.45 4.76
C ARG A 87 16.46 -5.14 5.28
N LYS A 88 15.73 -4.51 6.20
CA LYS A 88 14.52 -5.10 6.76
C LYS A 88 13.40 -5.07 5.74
N PRO A 89 12.67 -6.18 5.54
CA PRO A 89 11.46 -6.18 4.75
C PRO A 89 10.44 -5.17 5.29
N VAL A 90 9.56 -4.70 4.43
CA VAL A 90 8.53 -3.70 4.76
C VAL A 90 7.15 -4.34 4.69
N VAL A 91 6.30 -4.08 5.68
CA VAL A 91 4.85 -4.24 5.55
C VAL A 91 4.27 -2.85 5.32
N MET A 92 3.78 -2.60 4.13
CA MET A 92 3.31 -1.28 3.71
C MET A 92 1.83 -1.30 3.38
N MET A 93 1.10 -0.40 4.00
CA MET A 93 -0.27 -0.07 3.66
C MET A 93 -0.33 1.28 2.98
N ILE A 94 -0.93 1.34 1.79
CA ILE A 94 -1.22 2.58 1.07
C ILE A 94 -2.73 2.80 1.14
N ASP A 95 -3.14 3.71 2.01
CA ASP A 95 -4.55 3.98 2.28
C ASP A 95 -5.13 4.99 1.28
N GLU A 96 -6.39 4.81 0.94
CA GLU A 96 -7.17 5.68 0.04
C GLU A 96 -6.49 5.97 -1.31
N VAL A 97 -5.81 4.97 -1.88
CA VAL A 97 -5.03 5.14 -3.12
C VAL A 97 -5.87 5.67 -4.31
N GLY A 98 -7.16 5.35 -4.36
CA GLY A 98 -8.09 5.86 -5.38
C GLY A 98 -8.35 7.37 -5.29
N LYS A 99 -8.08 8.00 -4.14
CA LYS A 99 -8.21 9.45 -3.94
C LYS A 99 -6.92 10.23 -4.21
N ALA A 100 -5.81 9.55 -4.43
CA ALA A 100 -4.54 10.19 -4.75
C ALA A 100 -4.66 11.05 -6.01
N SER A 101 -3.96 12.17 -6.03
CA SER A 101 -3.85 12.98 -7.25
C SER A 101 -3.18 12.15 -8.36
N ARG A 102 -3.50 12.46 -9.62
CA ARG A 102 -2.95 11.71 -10.76
C ARG A 102 -1.41 11.64 -10.77
N PRO A 103 -0.68 12.74 -10.51
CA PRO A 103 0.77 12.69 -10.42
C PRO A 103 1.28 11.79 -9.30
N VAL A 104 0.69 11.87 -8.11
CA VAL A 104 1.03 11.03 -6.96
C VAL A 104 0.78 9.56 -7.29
N LEU A 105 -0.39 9.24 -7.85
CA LEU A 105 -0.72 7.88 -8.24
C LEU A 105 0.31 7.31 -9.23
N ASN A 106 0.69 8.09 -10.25
CA ASN A 106 1.69 7.67 -11.22
C ASN A 106 3.06 7.34 -10.57
N MET A 107 3.45 8.05 -9.51
CA MET A 107 4.66 7.73 -8.75
C MET A 107 4.49 6.52 -7.81
N LEU A 108 3.28 6.22 -7.36
CA LEU A 108 3.00 5.05 -6.53
C LEU A 108 2.80 3.75 -7.35
N LEU A 109 2.47 3.85 -8.65
CA LEU A 109 2.25 2.65 -9.48
C LEU A 109 3.48 1.72 -9.55
N PRO A 110 4.73 2.18 -9.74
CA PRO A 110 5.90 1.30 -9.69
C PRO A 110 6.04 0.57 -8.34
N LEU A 111 5.67 1.23 -7.24
CA LEU A 111 5.68 0.62 -5.92
C LEU A 111 4.65 -0.50 -5.81
N LEU A 112 3.42 -0.25 -6.26
CA LEU A 112 2.32 -1.22 -6.22
C LEU A 112 2.53 -2.40 -7.18
N LEU A 113 3.08 -2.15 -8.38
CA LEU A 113 3.14 -3.13 -9.45
C LEU A 113 4.49 -3.84 -9.58
N GLU A 114 5.58 -3.16 -9.23
CA GLU A 114 6.96 -3.60 -9.43
C GLU A 114 7.76 -3.65 -8.12
N ARG A 115 7.15 -3.26 -7.00
CA ARG A 115 7.79 -3.20 -5.67
C ARG A 115 9.03 -2.31 -5.67
N ARG A 116 8.98 -1.21 -6.41
CA ARG A 116 10.05 -0.25 -6.58
C ARG A 116 9.57 1.16 -6.28
N ILE A 117 10.40 1.93 -5.58
CA ILE A 117 10.16 3.35 -5.32
C ILE A 117 11.40 4.15 -5.73
N GLY A 118 11.23 5.13 -6.63
CA GLY A 118 12.36 5.75 -7.29
C GLY A 118 13.24 4.69 -7.96
N ASP A 119 14.53 4.72 -7.66
CA ASP A 119 15.51 3.78 -8.20
C ASP A 119 15.77 2.56 -7.29
N LEU A 120 15.06 2.46 -6.16
CA LEU A 120 15.28 1.43 -5.16
C LEU A 120 14.20 0.36 -5.17
N GLN A 121 14.64 -0.90 -5.18
CA GLN A 121 13.79 -2.07 -5.01
C GLN A 121 13.49 -2.29 -3.52
N LEU A 122 12.27 -2.68 -3.19
CA LEU A 122 11.95 -3.12 -1.83
C LEU A 122 12.75 -4.36 -1.44
N PRO A 123 13.18 -4.48 -0.18
CA PRO A 123 13.81 -5.71 0.31
C PRO A 123 12.93 -6.94 0.09
N ALA A 124 13.57 -8.09 -0.20
CA ALA A 124 12.85 -9.36 -0.35
C ALA A 124 12.01 -9.68 0.91
N GLY A 125 10.85 -10.28 0.73
CA GLY A 125 9.90 -10.55 1.82
C GLY A 125 8.98 -9.37 2.16
N SER A 126 9.14 -8.20 1.52
CA SER A 126 8.22 -7.08 1.75
C SER A 126 6.80 -7.39 1.29
N ILE A 127 5.83 -6.85 2.00
CA ILE A 127 4.39 -6.99 1.74
C ILE A 127 3.83 -5.60 1.45
N ILE A 128 3.06 -5.48 0.35
CA ILE A 128 2.34 -4.24 0.02
C ILE A 128 0.87 -4.55 -0.18
N PHE A 129 0.03 -3.73 0.42
CA PHE A 129 -1.39 -3.70 0.11
C PHE A 129 -1.90 -2.27 0.11
N ALA A 130 -2.90 -2.04 -0.72
CA ALA A 130 -3.55 -0.74 -0.83
C ALA A 130 -5.03 -0.85 -0.45
N THR A 131 -5.62 0.26 -0.03
CA THR A 131 -7.06 0.36 0.17
C THR A 131 -7.65 1.43 -0.72
N THR A 132 -8.91 1.25 -1.07
CA THR A 132 -9.74 2.28 -1.67
C THR A 132 -11.18 2.12 -1.18
N ASN A 133 -11.95 3.20 -1.21
CA ASN A 133 -13.35 3.14 -0.84
C ASN A 133 -14.18 2.68 -2.04
N LEU A 134 -15.31 1.99 -1.79
CA LEU A 134 -16.32 1.75 -2.80
C LEU A 134 -17.01 3.09 -3.09
N ASP A 135 -16.97 3.52 -4.34
CA ASP A 135 -17.67 4.72 -4.77
C ASP A 135 -19.18 4.51 -4.67
N THR A 136 -19.78 5.08 -3.64
CA THR A 136 -21.24 5.23 -3.55
C THR A 136 -21.72 6.54 -4.19
N VAL A 137 -20.80 7.46 -4.53
CA VAL A 137 -21.16 8.78 -5.08
C VAL A 137 -20.09 9.24 -6.08
N GLY A 138 -20.07 8.70 -7.29
CA GLY A 138 -19.57 9.37 -8.50
C GLY A 138 -18.13 9.93 -8.54
N VAL A 139 -17.30 9.68 -7.54
CA VAL A 139 -15.87 10.04 -7.55
C VAL A 139 -15.13 8.85 -8.15
N CYS A 140 -14.78 8.98 -9.44
CA CYS A 140 -14.02 7.96 -10.15
C CYS A 140 -12.74 7.62 -9.40
N ASP A 141 -12.58 6.34 -9.11
CA ASP A 141 -11.32 5.76 -8.67
C ASP A 141 -10.26 6.08 -9.73
N ASN A 142 -9.26 6.87 -9.39
CA ASN A 142 -8.24 7.33 -10.34
C ASN A 142 -7.28 6.20 -10.79
N ILE A 143 -7.45 5.00 -10.25
CA ILE A 143 -6.57 3.86 -10.56
C ILE A 143 -6.83 3.41 -12.01
N PRO A 144 -5.80 3.40 -12.87
CA PRO A 144 -5.97 3.01 -14.26
C PRO A 144 -6.25 1.50 -14.39
N ALA A 145 -7.04 1.13 -15.41
CA ALA A 145 -7.48 -0.25 -15.64
C ALA A 145 -6.31 -1.26 -15.72
N HIS A 146 -5.17 -0.86 -16.30
CA HIS A 146 -3.99 -1.73 -16.39
C HIS A 146 -3.38 -2.06 -15.02
N ALA A 147 -3.53 -1.18 -14.02
CA ALA A 147 -3.08 -1.45 -12.66
C ALA A 147 -3.99 -2.45 -11.94
N TYR A 148 -5.31 -2.37 -12.14
CA TYR A 148 -6.25 -3.35 -11.62
C TYR A 148 -5.92 -4.78 -12.04
N ASN A 149 -5.53 -4.98 -13.31
CA ASN A 149 -5.22 -6.30 -13.84
C ASN A 149 -3.93 -6.92 -13.27
N ARG A 150 -3.11 -6.13 -12.59
CA ARG A 150 -1.82 -6.55 -12.00
C ARG A 150 -1.86 -6.66 -10.48
N MET A 151 -2.99 -6.37 -9.87
CA MET A 151 -3.21 -6.47 -8.41
C MET A 151 -4.30 -7.51 -8.11
N THR A 152 -4.24 -8.10 -6.92
CA THR A 152 -5.32 -8.95 -6.41
C THR A 152 -6.39 -8.05 -5.79
N VAL A 153 -7.50 -7.87 -6.49
CA VAL A 153 -8.59 -7.00 -6.03
C VAL A 153 -9.57 -7.77 -5.15
N CYS A 154 -9.74 -7.33 -3.91
CA CYS A 154 -10.65 -7.88 -2.93
C CYS A 154 -11.72 -6.85 -2.53
N SER A 155 -12.99 -7.21 -2.66
CA SER A 155 -14.10 -6.44 -2.09
C SER A 155 -14.32 -6.92 -0.66
N VAL A 156 -14.07 -6.04 0.30
CA VAL A 156 -14.21 -6.34 1.73
C VAL A 156 -15.66 -6.11 2.13
N ALA A 157 -16.30 -7.16 2.64
CA ALA A 157 -17.67 -7.10 3.15
C ALA A 157 -17.72 -6.27 4.44
N ASN A 158 -18.88 -5.66 4.69
CA ASN A 158 -19.12 -5.05 5.99
C ASN A 158 -19.09 -6.12 7.08
N PRO A 159 -18.45 -5.85 8.23
CA PRO A 159 -18.44 -6.81 9.34
C PRO A 159 -19.87 -7.05 9.84
N THR A 160 -20.14 -8.28 10.25
CA THR A 160 -21.36 -8.63 10.96
C THR A 160 -21.32 -8.07 12.39
N SER A 161 -22.48 -8.01 13.06
CA SER A 161 -22.56 -7.59 14.47
C SER A 161 -21.68 -8.45 15.38
N ASP A 162 -21.58 -9.74 15.10
CA ASP A 162 -20.78 -10.68 15.90
C ASP A 162 -19.28 -10.45 15.70
N GLU A 163 -18.84 -10.16 14.46
CA GLU A 163 -17.45 -9.78 14.16
C GLU A 163 -17.06 -8.47 14.82
N TRP A 164 -17.99 -7.51 14.89
CA TRP A 164 -17.80 -6.24 15.59
C TRP A 164 -17.61 -6.45 17.10
N LEU A 165 -18.45 -7.30 17.72
CA LEU A 165 -18.38 -7.59 19.15
C LEU A 165 -17.09 -8.36 19.56
N GLN A 166 -16.51 -9.13 18.65
CA GLN A 166 -15.25 -9.83 18.90
C GLN A 166 -14.03 -8.88 18.80
N TRP A 167 -14.20 -7.73 18.16
CA TRP A 167 -13.11 -6.79 17.94
C TRP A 167 -13.12 -5.64 18.98
N ALA A 168 -14.25 -5.32 19.59
CA ALA A 168 -14.43 -4.27 20.60
C ALA A 168 -14.01 -4.75 22.00
#